data_71bf137e7dcbdeda82db76182f6b32eb
#
_entry.id   71bf137e7dcbdeda82db76182f6b32eb
#
_cell.length_a   1.000
_cell.length_b   1.000
_cell.length_c   1.000
_cell.angle_alpha   90.00
_cell.angle_beta   90.00
_cell.angle_gamma   90.00
#
_symmetry.space_group_name_H-M   'P 1'
#
loop_
_entity.id
_entity.type
_entity.pdbx_description
1 polymer ?
#
loop_
_entity_poly.entity_id
_entity_poly.type
_entity_poly.pdbx_seq_one_letter_code
_entity_poly.pdbx_strand_id
1 'polypeptide(L)'
;AARSTEARTKRIGELYMFVREVMVKNQVGLHARPATFFIQKANEFKSSIWIEKEERRVNAKSLLGILSLGIVGGTNIKVIADGADEKAAVDALIELVDSGFSEESR
;
A
#
# COMPACT_ATOMS: atom_id res chain seq x y z
N ALA A 1 -2.80 17.22 -5.05
CA ALA A 1 -2.71 16.93 -3.65
C ALA A 1 -3.15 15.53 -3.33
N ALA A 2 -2.70 15.05 -2.23
CA ALA A 2 -2.99 13.71 -1.82
C ALA A 2 -4.47 13.46 -1.66
N ARG A 3 -4.89 12.30 -2.07
CA ARG A 3 -6.27 11.93 -1.94
C ARG A 3 -6.43 10.74 -1.02
N SER A 4 -5.53 10.55 -0.11
CA SER A 4 -5.68 9.41 0.77
C SER A 4 -6.70 9.72 1.83
N THR A 5 -7.55 8.76 2.11
CA THR A 5 -8.56 8.86 3.15
C THR A 5 -8.08 8.05 4.33
N GLU A 6 -7.90 8.71 5.42
CA GLU A 6 -7.40 8.04 6.61
C GLU A 6 -8.51 7.34 7.34
N ALA A 7 -8.31 6.05 7.58
CA ALA A 7 -9.21 5.28 8.41
C ALA A 7 -8.39 4.73 9.53
N ARG A 8 -8.40 5.42 10.68
CA ARG A 8 -7.59 5.12 11.78
C ARG A 8 -7.51 3.68 12.05
N THR A 9 -8.21 3.15 12.89
CA THR A 9 -8.13 1.79 13.33
C THR A 9 -9.41 1.12 12.97
N LYS A 10 -9.31 0.02 12.26
CA LYS A 10 -10.49 -0.68 11.81
C LYS A 10 -10.47 -2.08 12.37
N ARG A 11 -11.60 -2.48 12.94
CA ARG A 11 -11.69 -3.81 13.51
C ARG A 11 -11.95 -4.82 12.42
N ILE A 12 -11.13 -5.87 12.39
CA ILE A 12 -11.29 -6.95 11.46
C ILE A 12 -11.30 -8.24 12.27
N GLY A 13 -12.49 -8.84 12.39
CA GLY A 13 -12.64 -9.96 13.28
C GLY A 13 -12.36 -9.51 14.70
N GLU A 14 -11.38 -10.15 15.32
CA GLU A 14 -11.00 -9.83 16.68
C GLU A 14 -9.86 -8.82 16.77
N LEU A 15 -9.39 -8.32 15.64
CA LEU A 15 -8.21 -7.47 15.61
C LEU A 15 -8.52 -6.08 15.10
N TYR A 16 -7.69 -5.13 15.52
CA TYR A 16 -7.76 -3.78 14.98
C TYR A 16 -6.54 -3.56 14.13
N MET A 17 -6.73 -2.99 12.95
CA MET A 17 -5.66 -2.74 12.02
C MET A 17 -5.72 -1.30 11.57
N PHE A 18 -4.57 -0.77 11.17
CA PHE A 18 -4.50 0.60 10.67
C PHE A 18 -4.66 0.55 9.15
N VAL A 19 -5.60 1.33 8.63
CA VAL A 19 -5.98 1.28 7.22
C VAL A 19 -6.04 2.68 6.65
N ARG A 20 -5.47 2.86 5.46
CA ARG A 20 -5.65 4.09 4.70
C ARG A 20 -5.87 3.75 3.25
N GLU A 21 -6.60 4.61 2.56
CA GLU A 21 -6.89 4.41 1.15
C GLU A 21 -6.18 5.47 0.34
N VAL A 22 -5.68 5.10 -0.83
CA VAL A 22 -4.97 6.03 -1.69
C VAL A 22 -5.21 5.65 -3.14
N MET A 23 -5.20 6.65 -4.02
CA MET A 23 -5.29 6.39 -5.45
C MET A 23 -3.91 6.28 -6.04
N VAL A 24 -3.70 5.25 -6.87
CA VAL A 24 -2.45 5.06 -7.58
C VAL A 24 -2.43 6.04 -8.75
N LYS A 25 -1.46 6.94 -8.76
CA LYS A 25 -1.43 8.03 -9.73
C LYS A 25 -0.55 7.81 -10.93
N ASN A 26 0.51 7.03 -10.78
CA ASN A 26 1.41 6.85 -11.89
C ASN A 26 0.72 6.11 -13.01
N GLN A 27 1.03 6.49 -14.22
CA GLN A 27 0.32 6.05 -15.38
C GLN A 27 0.21 4.55 -15.53
N VAL A 28 1.28 3.85 -15.26
CA VAL A 28 1.30 2.40 -15.44
C VAL A 28 0.90 1.59 -14.23
N GLY A 29 0.70 2.25 -13.08
CA GLY A 29 0.26 1.55 -11.90
C GLY A 29 1.35 0.73 -11.25
N LEU A 30 0.94 -0.38 -10.62
CA LEU A 30 1.88 -1.23 -9.88
C LEU A 30 2.29 -2.44 -10.70
N HIS A 31 3.16 -2.21 -11.67
CA HIS A 31 3.80 -3.30 -12.36
C HIS A 31 5.14 -3.57 -11.66
N ALA A 32 6.03 -4.32 -12.29
CA ALA A 32 7.20 -4.85 -11.58
C ALA A 32 8.07 -3.82 -10.87
N ARG A 33 8.40 -2.72 -11.53
CA ARG A 33 9.33 -1.78 -10.92
C ARG A 33 8.72 -1.01 -9.76
N PRO A 34 7.57 -0.35 -9.91
CA PRO A 34 6.94 0.30 -8.76
C PRO A 34 6.60 -0.69 -7.66
N ALA A 35 6.21 -1.93 -8.02
CA ALA A 35 5.91 -2.92 -7.01
C ALA A 35 7.14 -3.26 -6.20
N THR A 36 8.31 -3.31 -6.84
CA THR A 36 9.55 -3.57 -6.13
C THR A 36 9.84 -2.46 -5.11
N PHE A 37 9.65 -1.20 -5.52
CA PHE A 37 9.84 -0.09 -4.59
C PHE A 37 8.88 -0.21 -3.41
N PHE A 38 7.63 -0.58 -3.69
CA PHE A 38 6.63 -0.74 -2.65
C PHE A 38 7.07 -1.81 -1.65
N ILE A 39 7.53 -2.94 -2.17
CA ILE A 39 7.96 -4.05 -1.32
C ILE A 39 9.17 -3.66 -0.49
N GLN A 40 10.13 -2.98 -1.09
CA GLN A 40 11.31 -2.54 -0.36
C GLN A 40 10.93 -1.63 0.80
N LYS A 41 10.01 -0.71 0.56
CA LYS A 41 9.55 0.17 1.63
C LYS A 41 8.82 -0.63 2.70
N ALA A 42 7.95 -1.55 2.29
CA ALA A 42 7.19 -2.34 3.25
C ALA A 42 8.10 -3.18 4.12
N ASN A 43 9.21 -3.65 3.56
CA ASN A 43 10.14 -4.48 4.32
C ASN A 43 10.93 -3.72 5.37
N GLU A 44 10.85 -2.39 5.37
CA GLU A 44 11.49 -1.60 6.41
C GLU A 44 10.73 -1.67 7.73
N PHE A 45 9.53 -2.22 7.71
CA PHE A 45 8.66 -2.25 8.88
C PHE A 45 8.41 -3.68 9.32
N LYS A 46 8.17 -3.83 10.62
CA LYS A 46 7.95 -5.15 11.18
C LYS A 46 6.50 -5.60 11.10
N SER A 47 5.58 -4.66 10.95
CA SER A 47 4.18 -4.98 10.88
C SER A 47 3.88 -5.89 9.70
N SER A 48 2.82 -6.67 9.84
CA SER A 48 2.25 -7.36 8.70
C SER A 48 1.54 -6.30 7.88
N ILE A 49 1.71 -6.34 6.57
CA ILE A 49 1.16 -5.31 5.71
C ILE A 49 0.46 -5.96 4.53
N TRP A 50 -0.71 -5.45 4.21
CA TRP A 50 -1.50 -5.94 3.08
C TRP A 50 -1.88 -4.79 2.18
N ILE A 51 -2.14 -5.12 0.92
CA ILE A 51 -2.67 -4.17 -0.04
C ILE A 51 -3.95 -4.80 -0.57
N GLU A 52 -4.98 -3.99 -0.69
CA GLU A 52 -6.29 -4.50 -1.08
C GLU A 52 -6.85 -3.69 -2.23
N LYS A 53 -7.39 -4.39 -3.20
CA LYS A 53 -8.09 -3.79 -4.33
C LYS A 53 -9.37 -4.57 -4.54
N GLU A 54 -10.51 -3.89 -4.48
CA GLU A 54 -11.80 -4.50 -4.76
C GLU A 54 -11.99 -5.80 -3.99
N GLU A 55 -11.72 -5.74 -2.69
CA GLU A 55 -11.92 -6.86 -1.78
C GLU A 55 -10.93 -8.01 -1.93
N ARG A 56 -9.97 -7.88 -2.83
CA ARG A 56 -8.88 -8.85 -2.90
C ARG A 56 -7.69 -8.30 -2.12
N ARG A 57 -7.26 -9.06 -1.15
CA ARG A 57 -6.19 -8.64 -0.26
C ARG A 57 -4.99 -9.56 -0.44
N VAL A 58 -3.81 -8.96 -0.59
CA VAL A 58 -2.59 -9.73 -0.74
C VAL A 58 -1.53 -9.18 0.21
N ASN A 59 -0.53 -10.00 0.46
CA ASN A 59 0.61 -9.61 1.28
C ASN A 59 1.41 -8.55 0.54
N ALA A 60 1.60 -7.39 1.18
CA ALA A 60 2.28 -6.27 0.53
C ALA A 60 3.77 -6.52 0.35
N LYS A 61 4.30 -7.58 0.94
CA LYS A 61 5.71 -7.91 0.79
C LYS A 61 5.92 -9.01 -0.24
N SER A 62 4.88 -9.35 -1.00
CA SER A 62 4.93 -10.39 -2.01
C SER A 62 4.79 -9.79 -3.40
N LEU A 63 5.82 -9.92 -4.22
CA LEU A 63 5.78 -9.37 -5.57
C LEU A 63 4.67 -10.03 -6.39
N LEU A 64 4.58 -11.35 -6.33
CA LEU A 64 3.54 -12.03 -7.08
C LEU A 64 2.16 -11.63 -6.62
N GLY A 65 2.01 -11.44 -5.30
CA GLY A 65 0.72 -11.00 -4.77
C GLY A 65 0.31 -9.65 -5.32
N ILE A 66 1.23 -8.70 -5.29
CA ILE A 66 0.92 -7.36 -5.77
C ILE A 66 0.62 -7.38 -7.26
N LEU A 67 1.44 -8.07 -8.03
CA LEU A 67 1.23 -8.11 -9.48
C LEU A 67 -0.10 -8.76 -9.83
N SER A 68 -0.54 -9.71 -9.01
CA SER A 68 -1.80 -10.42 -9.29
C SER A 68 -3.02 -9.51 -9.18
N LEU A 69 -2.88 -8.37 -8.52
CA LEU A 69 -4.00 -7.46 -8.37
C LEU A 69 -4.26 -6.63 -9.63
N GLY A 70 -3.30 -6.54 -10.51
CA GLY A 70 -3.49 -5.78 -11.75
C GLY A 70 -3.80 -4.31 -11.51
N ILE A 71 -3.07 -3.70 -10.59
CA ILE A 71 -3.33 -2.31 -10.24
C ILE A 71 -2.79 -1.38 -11.32
N VAL A 72 -3.67 -0.54 -11.84
CA VAL A 72 -3.28 0.42 -12.88
C VAL A 72 -3.51 1.84 -12.36
N GLY A 73 -3.04 2.82 -13.12
CA GLY A 73 -3.23 4.21 -12.73
C GLY A 73 -4.71 4.53 -12.62
N GLY A 74 -5.07 5.30 -11.59
CA GLY A 74 -6.44 5.66 -11.33
C GLY A 74 -7.16 4.70 -10.40
N THR A 75 -6.50 3.62 -10.00
CA THR A 75 -7.10 2.63 -9.10
C THR A 75 -6.95 3.06 -7.65
N ASN A 76 -8.03 2.92 -6.88
CA ASN A 76 -7.96 3.13 -5.44
C ASN A 76 -7.56 1.83 -4.77
N ILE A 77 -6.62 1.91 -3.85
CA ILE A 77 -6.19 0.74 -3.09
C ILE A 77 -6.21 1.08 -1.61
N LYS A 78 -6.28 0.05 -0.79
CA LYS A 78 -6.14 0.21 0.65
C LYS A 78 -4.84 -0.41 1.10
N VAL A 79 -4.15 0.30 1.99
CA VAL A 79 -2.94 -0.21 2.61
C VAL A 79 -3.28 -0.47 4.06
N ILE A 80 -3.05 -1.70 4.49
CA ILE A 80 -3.47 -2.18 5.80
C ILE A 80 -2.26 -2.71 6.54
N ALA A 81 -2.12 -2.37 7.81
CA ALA A 81 -0.99 -2.86 8.60
C ALA A 81 -1.44 -3.22 10.00
N ASP A 82 -0.76 -4.22 10.54
CA ASP A 82 -1.02 -4.70 11.89
C ASP A 82 0.32 -4.99 12.55
N GLY A 83 0.64 -4.23 13.58
CA GLY A 83 1.89 -4.41 14.29
C GLY A 83 2.29 -3.16 15.04
N ALA A 84 3.45 -3.24 15.70
CA ALA A 84 3.90 -2.13 16.54
C ALA A 84 4.13 -0.85 15.74
N ASP A 85 4.60 -0.96 14.51
CA ASP A 85 4.88 0.21 13.69
C ASP A 85 3.87 0.38 12.56
N GLU A 86 2.63 -0.07 12.79
CA GLU A 86 1.62 -0.08 11.73
C GLU A 86 1.32 1.30 11.16
N LYS A 87 1.23 2.31 12.02
CA LYS A 87 0.91 3.64 11.51
C LYS A 87 2.06 4.19 10.67
N ALA A 88 3.28 4.04 11.15
CA ALA A 88 4.44 4.51 10.38
C ALA A 88 4.53 3.76 9.05
N ALA A 89 4.24 2.48 9.06
CA ALA A 89 4.30 1.67 7.84
C ALA A 89 3.28 2.15 6.81
N VAL A 90 2.03 2.31 7.25
CA VAL A 90 1.00 2.74 6.32
C VAL A 90 1.28 4.14 5.80
N ASP A 91 1.67 5.05 6.68
CA ASP A 91 1.95 6.42 6.25
C ASP A 91 3.07 6.47 5.23
N ALA A 92 4.13 5.68 5.44
CA ALA A 92 5.25 5.66 4.50
C ALA A 92 4.83 5.12 3.15
N LEU A 93 4.01 4.08 3.14
CA LEU A 93 3.57 3.49 1.89
C LEU A 93 2.60 4.39 1.15
N ILE A 94 1.72 5.06 1.89
CA ILE A 94 0.81 6.02 1.27
C ILE A 94 1.61 7.14 0.63
N GLU A 95 2.64 7.62 1.30
CA GLU A 95 3.45 8.68 0.75
C GLU A 95 4.15 8.24 -0.53
N LEU A 96 4.66 7.01 -0.54
CA LEU A 96 5.31 6.48 -1.71
C LEU A 96 4.36 6.41 -2.90
N VAL A 97 3.15 5.90 -2.68
CA VAL A 97 2.16 5.79 -3.74
C VAL A 97 1.72 7.18 -4.19
N ASP A 98 1.47 8.06 -3.23
CA ASP A 98 0.95 9.39 -3.52
C ASP A 98 1.96 10.24 -4.29
N SER A 99 3.24 9.97 -4.13
CA SER A 99 4.28 10.69 -4.86
C SER A 99 4.50 10.10 -6.26
N GLY A 100 3.75 9.07 -6.64
CA GLY A 100 3.95 8.43 -7.93
C GLY A 100 5.24 7.66 -7.99
N PHE A 101 5.73 7.20 -6.83
CA PHE A 101 6.98 6.45 -6.74
C PHE A 101 8.14 7.30 -7.23
N SER A 102 8.25 8.47 -6.62
CA SER A 102 9.16 9.50 -7.08
C SER A 102 10.62 9.07 -7.14
N GLU A 103 10.97 7.99 -6.46
CA GLU A 103 12.32 7.47 -6.56
C GLU A 103 12.70 7.18 -7.98
N GLU A 104 11.72 6.90 -8.80
CA GLU A 104 11.97 6.61 -10.20
C GLU A 104 12.51 7.79 -10.95
N SER A 105 12.23 8.96 -10.46
CA SER A 105 12.62 10.14 -11.21
C SER A 105 14.07 10.50 -11.00
N ARG A 106 14.77 9.76 -10.18
CA ARG A 106 16.15 10.08 -9.91
C ARG A 106 17.11 9.42 -10.81
#